data_1c8494b302a2116f455bee4ec8120590
#
_entry.id   1c8494b302a2116f455bee4ec8120590
#
_cell.length_a   1.000
_cell.length_b   1.000
_cell.length_c   1.000
_cell.angle_alpha   90.00
_cell.angle_beta   90.00
_cell.angle_gamma   90.00
#
_symmetry.space_group_name_H-M   'P 1'
#
loop_
_entity.id
_entity.type
_entity.pdbx_description
1 polymer ?
#
loop_
_entity_poly.entity_id
_entity_poly.type
_entity_poly.pdbx_seq_one_letter_code
_entity_poly.pdbx_strand_id
1 'polypeptide(L)'
;MGRFLNQVLFITKNRNTMDIKTSFSDSPTGSAYLFPILSILTLLLFTGCGGSSSQNETIEANPEIVCASDNGGITLPDGFCASLVVDSLGRARHIAVASNGDIYVKTRSEEGGIAALRDTTGDFKADVIEHFSDMTPMGSGILWETGMAIHDGYLWASNTEAVYRWPMPEGGALVPEGDPEIVVSGFPEQRSHDSKSITFDDNGFLYVNVGSPSNACQESPRTPGSPGLDPCPQLERHAGIWRFRADSLGQTQQGGTHYATGIRNVVGLDWNTEAGALFVMQHGRDQLRTLWPDLYTQEESAELPAEEMLRLSEGADAGWPYCYYDRQQEKKVLAPEYGGEGQEVGRCSEFLDPVAAFPGHWAPNGLLFYTGEHFPERYRGGAFVAFHGSWNRAPQPQQGYKVTFTLFEDGRPVGDYETFADGFAGVDPIPTRSDAEYRPIGLAMGPNGELYISDSQKGRIWRVVYTGNSE
;
A
#
# COMPACT_ATOMS: atom_id res chain seq x y z
N MET A 1 15.96 -38.31 -43.83
CA MET A 1 14.74 -38.75 -44.55
C MET A 1 13.57 -38.54 -43.59
N GLY A 2 12.55 -37.81 -44.00
CA GLY A 2 11.32 -37.64 -43.24
C GLY A 2 10.92 -36.16 -43.10
N ARG A 3 10.38 -35.56 -44.18
CA ARG A 3 9.71 -34.26 -44.17
C ARG A 3 8.31 -34.43 -43.58
N PHE A 4 7.90 -33.54 -42.66
CA PHE A 4 6.49 -33.29 -42.37
C PHE A 4 6.12 -31.87 -42.75
N LEU A 5 5.07 -31.78 -43.59
CA LEU A 5 4.48 -30.53 -44.11
C LEU A 5 3.62 -29.90 -43.03
N ASN A 6 3.80 -28.56 -42.89
CA ASN A 6 2.85 -27.67 -42.22
C ASN A 6 1.69 -27.36 -43.17
N GLN A 7 0.46 -27.64 -42.75
CA GLN A 7 -0.74 -27.07 -43.38
C GLN A 7 -1.14 -25.80 -42.63
N VAL A 8 -1.17 -24.72 -43.37
CA VAL A 8 -1.72 -23.44 -42.91
C VAL A 8 -3.19 -23.36 -43.33
N LEU A 9 -4.08 -23.21 -42.35
CA LEU A 9 -5.51 -23.08 -42.61
C LEU A 9 -5.85 -21.57 -42.65
N PHE A 10 -6.28 -21.07 -43.82
CA PHE A 10 -6.84 -19.74 -44.00
C PHE A 10 -8.33 -19.78 -43.73
N ILE A 11 -8.81 -18.97 -42.77
CA ILE A 11 -10.23 -18.69 -42.57
C ILE A 11 -10.53 -17.27 -43.07
N THR A 12 -11.31 -17.21 -44.14
CA THR A 12 -11.84 -15.96 -44.69
C THR A 12 -13.10 -15.54 -43.94
N LYS A 13 -13.13 -14.30 -43.43
CA LYS A 13 -14.27 -13.71 -42.75
C LYS A 13 -15.12 -12.91 -43.74
N ASN A 14 -16.37 -13.28 -43.89
CA ASN A 14 -17.34 -12.60 -44.73
C ASN A 14 -17.95 -11.38 -43.99
N ARG A 15 -18.02 -10.25 -44.68
CA ARG A 15 -18.70 -9.01 -44.21
C ARG A 15 -20.20 -9.12 -44.49
N ASN A 16 -21.01 -8.80 -43.49
CA ASN A 16 -22.39 -8.37 -43.71
C ASN A 16 -22.64 -7.02 -43.00
N THR A 17 -23.05 -6.07 -43.80
CA THR A 17 -23.45 -4.73 -43.46
C THR A 17 -24.82 -4.74 -42.79
N MET A 18 -24.98 -3.94 -41.73
CA MET A 18 -26.28 -3.63 -41.14
C MET A 18 -26.52 -2.11 -41.19
N ASP A 19 -27.59 -1.71 -41.88
CA ASP A 19 -28.01 -0.34 -42.05
C ASP A 19 -28.68 0.20 -40.78
N ILE A 20 -28.30 1.41 -40.40
CA ILE A 20 -28.95 2.17 -39.31
C ILE A 20 -29.95 3.14 -39.94
N LYS A 21 -31.21 3.00 -39.59
CA LYS A 21 -32.26 3.99 -39.86
C LYS A 21 -32.45 4.88 -38.66
N THR A 22 -32.16 6.16 -38.81
CA THR A 22 -32.55 7.24 -37.91
C THR A 22 -34.00 7.65 -38.14
N SER A 23 -34.80 7.80 -37.08
CA SER A 23 -36.04 8.51 -37.12
C SER A 23 -36.09 9.61 -36.05
N PHE A 24 -36.17 10.83 -36.50
CA PHE A 24 -36.50 12.00 -35.69
C PHE A 24 -38.01 12.05 -35.47
N SER A 25 -38.49 12.49 -34.31
CA SER A 25 -39.81 13.10 -34.16
C SER A 25 -39.77 14.21 -33.11
N ASP A 26 -40.32 15.32 -33.51
CA ASP A 26 -40.33 16.64 -32.88
C ASP A 26 -41.23 16.74 -31.65
N SER A 27 -40.92 17.75 -30.85
CA SER A 27 -41.72 18.32 -29.76
C SER A 27 -43.06 18.90 -30.22
N PRO A 28 -44.04 19.23 -29.32
CA PRO A 28 -44.05 20.62 -28.82
C PRO A 28 -44.61 20.89 -27.40
N THR A 29 -44.02 21.94 -26.84
CA THR A 29 -44.58 23.08 -26.06
C THR A 29 -45.70 22.92 -25.03
N GLY A 30 -45.41 23.30 -23.80
CA GLY A 30 -46.05 24.41 -23.10
C GLY A 30 -47.26 24.14 -22.22
N SER A 31 -47.14 24.39 -20.94
CA SER A 31 -47.96 25.41 -20.27
C SER A 31 -47.70 25.47 -18.75
N ALA A 32 -47.44 26.64 -18.25
CA ALA A 32 -47.36 26.98 -16.82
C ALA A 32 -48.74 27.14 -16.20
N TYR A 33 -48.95 26.73 -14.97
CA TYR A 33 -50.02 27.26 -14.09
C TYR A 33 -49.45 27.53 -12.68
N LEU A 34 -49.72 28.76 -12.23
CA LEU A 34 -49.46 29.33 -10.91
C LEU A 34 -50.67 29.15 -9.97
N PHE A 35 -50.39 28.86 -8.69
CA PHE A 35 -51.06 29.28 -7.43
C PHE A 35 -52.51 28.82 -7.12
N PRO A 36 -52.99 28.87 -5.83
CA PRO A 36 -52.43 29.50 -4.62
C PRO A 36 -52.51 28.69 -3.32
N ILE A 37 -51.82 29.23 -2.30
CA ILE A 37 -51.81 28.98 -0.86
C ILE A 37 -53.24 29.01 -0.26
N LEU A 38 -53.54 28.05 0.64
CA LEU A 38 -54.56 28.25 1.67
C LEU A 38 -54.14 27.56 2.99
N SER A 39 -53.84 28.42 3.94
CA SER A 39 -53.60 28.05 5.36
C SER A 39 -54.97 27.74 6.02
N ILE A 40 -55.07 26.60 6.71
CA ILE A 40 -56.08 26.40 7.74
C ILE A 40 -55.42 25.89 9.01
N LEU A 41 -55.43 26.73 10.03
CA LEU A 41 -55.04 26.47 11.40
C LEU A 41 -56.25 25.82 12.10
N THR A 42 -56.12 24.58 12.52
CA THR A 42 -57.14 23.98 13.41
C THR A 42 -56.45 23.47 14.69
N LEU A 43 -56.71 24.19 15.75
CA LEU A 43 -56.29 23.88 17.11
C LEU A 43 -57.27 22.85 17.70
N LEU A 44 -56.84 21.66 18.03
CA LEU A 44 -57.60 20.69 18.81
C LEU A 44 -56.76 20.30 20.04
N LEU A 45 -57.24 20.80 21.18
CA LEU A 45 -56.81 20.36 22.52
C LEU A 45 -57.44 18.97 22.77
N PHE A 46 -56.59 17.95 22.99
CA PHE A 46 -56.98 16.72 23.66
C PHE A 46 -56.09 16.53 24.88
N THR A 47 -56.70 16.65 26.01
CA THR A 47 -56.19 16.12 27.31
C THR A 47 -56.40 14.61 27.31
N GLY A 48 -55.33 13.84 27.42
CA GLY A 48 -55.38 12.39 27.58
C GLY A 48 -54.27 11.92 28.50
N CYS A 49 -54.68 11.30 29.59
CA CYS A 49 -53.88 10.81 30.68
C CYS A 49 -52.78 9.83 30.30
N GLY A 50 -51.74 9.87 31.13
CA GLY A 50 -50.56 9.07 31.20
C GLY A 50 -50.63 7.58 30.89
N GLY A 51 -49.64 7.17 30.18
CA GLY A 51 -49.10 5.83 30.09
C GLY A 51 -47.61 5.96 29.87
N SER A 52 -46.86 5.87 30.94
CA SER A 52 -45.40 5.79 30.89
C SER A 52 -45.03 4.40 30.33
N SER A 53 -44.85 4.33 29.00
CA SER A 53 -44.15 3.19 28.41
C SER A 53 -42.66 3.48 28.55
N SER A 54 -42.01 2.83 29.51
CA SER A 54 -40.56 2.69 29.53
C SER A 54 -40.16 1.99 28.24
N GLN A 55 -39.69 2.74 27.25
CA GLN A 55 -38.86 2.14 26.23
C GLN A 55 -37.60 1.67 26.94
N ASN A 56 -37.47 0.36 27.08
CA ASN A 56 -36.19 -0.27 27.30
C ASN A 56 -35.40 0.05 26.02
N GLU A 57 -34.61 1.12 26.03
CA GLU A 57 -33.41 1.20 25.20
C GLU A 57 -32.58 -0.01 25.62
N THR A 58 -32.56 -1.04 24.78
CA THR A 58 -31.51 -2.03 24.80
C THR A 58 -30.25 -1.24 24.48
N ILE A 59 -29.49 -0.91 25.52
CA ILE A 59 -28.09 -0.55 25.37
C ILE A 59 -27.47 -1.78 24.72
N GLU A 60 -27.22 -1.73 23.41
CA GLU A 60 -26.34 -2.70 22.76
C GLU A 60 -25.02 -2.59 23.52
N ALA A 61 -24.69 -3.64 24.26
CA ALA A 61 -23.44 -3.73 24.98
C ALA A 61 -22.35 -3.60 23.90
N ASN A 62 -21.57 -2.52 23.99
CA ASN A 62 -20.37 -2.38 23.18
C ASN A 62 -19.56 -3.67 23.38
N PRO A 63 -19.23 -4.44 22.32
CA PRO A 63 -18.54 -5.71 22.51
C PRO A 63 -17.26 -5.45 23.32
N GLU A 64 -17.10 -6.23 24.40
CA GLU A 64 -15.96 -6.12 25.29
C GLU A 64 -14.70 -6.31 24.43
N ILE A 65 -13.78 -5.33 24.44
CA ILE A 65 -12.53 -5.43 23.67
C ILE A 65 -11.71 -6.56 24.27
N VAL A 66 -11.67 -7.70 23.59
CA VAL A 66 -10.91 -8.87 24.02
C VAL A 66 -9.53 -8.84 23.34
N CYS A 67 -8.52 -8.48 24.12
CA CYS A 67 -7.14 -8.54 23.66
C CYS A 67 -6.53 -9.92 23.97
N ALA A 68 -5.58 -10.35 23.12
CA ALA A 68 -4.73 -11.49 23.45
C ALA A 68 -3.86 -11.15 24.67
N SER A 69 -3.68 -12.10 25.59
CA SER A 69 -2.97 -11.88 26.86
C SER A 69 -1.50 -11.45 26.67
N ASP A 70 -0.93 -11.78 25.53
CA ASP A 70 0.45 -11.44 25.10
C ASP A 70 0.47 -10.53 23.87
N ASN A 71 -0.63 -9.86 23.56
CA ASN A 71 -0.81 -9.08 22.33
C ASN A 71 -0.53 -9.88 21.05
N GLY A 72 -0.68 -11.21 21.08
CA GLY A 72 -0.32 -12.07 19.95
C GLY A 72 1.18 -12.10 19.66
N GLY A 73 2.02 -11.97 20.68
CA GLY A 73 3.49 -12.03 20.59
C GLY A 73 4.16 -10.70 20.25
N ILE A 74 3.46 -9.56 20.25
CA ILE A 74 4.04 -8.25 20.00
C ILE A 74 4.03 -7.36 21.25
N THR A 75 4.93 -6.39 21.28
CA THR A 75 5.00 -5.35 22.32
C THR A 75 4.39 -4.06 21.76
N LEU A 76 3.54 -3.42 22.56
CA LEU A 76 2.84 -2.17 22.23
C LEU A 76 3.06 -1.14 23.34
N PRO A 77 2.84 0.15 23.09
CA PRO A 77 2.85 1.20 24.12
C PRO A 77 1.74 0.99 25.16
N ASP A 78 1.92 1.60 26.33
CA ASP A 78 0.92 1.57 27.41
C ASP A 78 -0.45 2.06 26.92
N GLY A 79 -1.50 1.36 27.33
CA GLY A 79 -2.87 1.63 26.96
C GLY A 79 -3.29 1.03 25.61
N PHE A 80 -2.38 0.44 24.87
CA PHE A 80 -2.69 -0.32 23.65
C PHE A 80 -2.67 -1.82 23.92
N CYS A 81 -3.51 -2.54 23.18
CA CYS A 81 -3.46 -3.98 23.14
C CYS A 81 -3.85 -4.52 21.76
N ALA A 82 -3.54 -5.78 21.50
CA ALA A 82 -3.84 -6.42 20.23
C ALA A 82 -4.68 -7.69 20.41
N SER A 83 -5.63 -7.90 19.49
CA SER A 83 -6.29 -9.18 19.26
C SER A 83 -5.79 -9.79 17.94
N LEU A 84 -5.96 -11.11 17.81
CA LEU A 84 -5.63 -11.83 16.58
C LEU A 84 -6.89 -12.03 15.77
N VAL A 85 -6.90 -11.48 14.55
CA VAL A 85 -7.99 -11.67 13.58
C VAL A 85 -7.89 -13.05 12.94
N VAL A 86 -6.68 -13.41 12.52
CA VAL A 86 -6.33 -14.72 11.93
C VAL A 86 -4.86 -15.01 12.19
N ASP A 87 -4.48 -16.28 12.28
CA ASP A 87 -3.11 -16.68 12.64
C ASP A 87 -2.31 -17.36 11.51
N SER A 88 -2.95 -17.84 10.47
CA SER A 88 -2.26 -18.67 9.46
C SER A 88 -2.85 -18.55 8.06
N LEU A 89 -3.00 -17.31 7.60
CA LEU A 89 -3.53 -17.03 6.26
C LEU A 89 -2.52 -17.34 5.13
N GLY A 90 -1.30 -17.69 5.48
CA GLY A 90 -0.22 -17.86 4.53
C GLY A 90 0.54 -16.55 4.28
N ARG A 91 1.10 -16.37 3.10
CA ARG A 91 1.95 -15.20 2.80
C ARG A 91 1.10 -13.97 2.50
N ALA A 92 0.59 -13.31 3.53
CA ALA A 92 -0.15 -12.08 3.39
C ALA A 92 0.73 -10.90 2.89
N ARG A 93 0.09 -9.90 2.32
CA ARG A 93 0.69 -8.65 1.82
C ARG A 93 -0.12 -7.47 2.33
N HIS A 94 -0.40 -6.48 1.48
CA HIS A 94 -1.24 -5.36 1.85
C HIS A 94 -2.66 -5.81 2.20
N ILE A 95 -3.31 -5.03 3.01
CA ILE A 95 -4.59 -5.28 3.63
C ILE A 95 -5.49 -4.07 3.46
N ALA A 96 -6.78 -4.27 3.31
CA ALA A 96 -7.80 -3.23 3.32
C ALA A 96 -8.99 -3.68 4.17
N VAL A 97 -9.56 -2.76 4.93
CA VAL A 97 -10.70 -3.05 5.82
C VAL A 97 -11.90 -2.23 5.34
N ALA A 98 -13.01 -2.91 5.10
CA ALA A 98 -14.26 -2.30 4.69
C ALA A 98 -15.00 -1.65 5.87
N SER A 99 -15.92 -0.74 5.56
CA SER A 99 -16.73 -0.04 6.57
C SER A 99 -17.63 -0.96 7.42
N ASN A 100 -17.95 -2.15 6.90
CA ASN A 100 -18.70 -3.18 7.63
C ASN A 100 -17.80 -4.14 8.45
N GLY A 101 -16.49 -3.93 8.44
CA GLY A 101 -15.50 -4.75 9.17
C GLY A 101 -14.94 -5.93 8.38
N ASP A 102 -15.41 -6.21 7.16
CA ASP A 102 -14.79 -7.21 6.30
C ASP A 102 -13.36 -6.81 5.92
N ILE A 103 -12.47 -7.80 5.87
CA ILE A 103 -11.05 -7.57 5.64
C ILE A 103 -10.62 -8.26 4.35
N TYR A 104 -9.95 -7.54 3.48
CA TYR A 104 -9.38 -8.07 2.25
C TYR A 104 -7.86 -8.03 2.34
N VAL A 105 -7.24 -9.16 2.02
CA VAL A 105 -5.80 -9.34 2.15
C VAL A 105 -5.22 -9.86 0.85
N LYS A 106 -4.27 -9.15 0.29
CA LYS A 106 -3.48 -9.68 -0.83
C LYS A 106 -2.65 -10.84 -0.32
N THR A 107 -2.75 -12.00 -0.96
CA THR A 107 -2.07 -13.22 -0.54
C THR A 107 -1.24 -13.83 -1.68
N ARG A 108 -0.32 -14.71 -1.30
CA ARG A 108 0.36 -15.64 -2.18
C ARG A 108 -0.09 -17.04 -1.84
N SER A 109 -1.27 -17.38 -2.27
CA SER A 109 -1.88 -18.69 -2.06
C SER A 109 -2.20 -19.35 -3.39
N GLU A 110 -2.13 -20.67 -3.44
CA GLU A 110 -2.65 -21.47 -4.58
C GLU A 110 -4.19 -21.44 -4.60
N GLU A 111 -4.83 -21.02 -3.52
CA GLU A 111 -6.28 -20.92 -3.37
C GLU A 111 -6.85 -19.61 -3.95
N GLY A 112 -6.02 -18.64 -4.25
CA GLY A 112 -6.40 -17.35 -4.83
C GLY A 112 -5.50 -16.21 -4.39
N GLY A 113 -5.43 -15.15 -5.18
CA GLY A 113 -4.57 -13.99 -4.95
C GLY A 113 -5.09 -13.01 -3.89
N ILE A 114 -6.35 -13.15 -3.46
CA ILE A 114 -6.97 -12.32 -2.43
C ILE A 114 -7.75 -13.23 -1.47
N ALA A 115 -7.56 -13.01 -0.17
CA ALA A 115 -8.40 -13.58 0.88
C ALA A 115 -9.35 -12.51 1.42
N ALA A 116 -10.63 -12.86 1.54
CA ALA A 116 -11.66 -12.07 2.19
C ALA A 116 -12.03 -12.73 3.52
N LEU A 117 -12.04 -11.95 4.59
CA LEU A 117 -12.24 -12.41 5.96
C LEU A 117 -13.41 -11.68 6.59
N ARG A 118 -14.24 -12.42 7.33
CA ARG A 118 -15.36 -11.87 8.10
C ARG A 118 -15.41 -12.49 9.49
N ASP A 119 -15.71 -11.67 10.47
CA ASP A 119 -16.14 -12.05 11.79
C ASP A 119 -17.68 -12.03 11.82
N THR A 120 -18.32 -13.19 12.01
CA THR A 120 -19.78 -13.30 12.13
C THR A 120 -20.23 -13.45 13.59
N THR A 121 -19.30 -13.60 14.52
CA THR A 121 -19.55 -13.84 15.95
C THR A 121 -19.40 -12.58 16.80
N GLY A 122 -18.69 -11.55 16.30
CA GLY A 122 -18.42 -10.30 17.00
C GLY A 122 -17.26 -10.38 18.01
N ASP A 123 -16.40 -11.41 17.90
CA ASP A 123 -15.24 -11.60 18.78
C ASP A 123 -13.93 -11.07 18.18
N PHE A 124 -14.01 -10.37 17.01
CA PHE A 124 -12.92 -9.82 16.22
C PHE A 124 -11.97 -10.86 15.61
N LYS A 125 -12.37 -12.14 15.55
CA LYS A 125 -11.69 -13.19 14.83
C LYS A 125 -12.45 -13.53 13.56
N ALA A 126 -11.71 -13.74 12.48
CA ALA A 126 -12.31 -14.18 11.24
C ALA A 126 -12.71 -15.66 11.37
N ASP A 127 -14.01 -15.94 11.31
CA ASP A 127 -14.58 -17.28 11.30
C ASP A 127 -15.05 -17.70 9.88
N VAL A 128 -15.10 -16.73 8.94
CA VAL A 128 -15.29 -16.99 7.51
C VAL A 128 -14.08 -16.47 6.75
N ILE A 129 -13.46 -17.33 5.94
CA ILE A 129 -12.35 -17.00 5.06
C ILE A 129 -12.67 -17.55 3.68
N GLU A 130 -12.72 -16.67 2.68
CA GLU A 130 -12.93 -17.02 1.29
C GLU A 130 -11.77 -16.51 0.43
N HIS A 131 -11.25 -17.37 -0.45
CA HIS A 131 -10.21 -16.98 -1.39
C HIS A 131 -10.80 -16.77 -2.78
N PHE A 132 -10.35 -15.74 -3.47
CA PHE A 132 -10.82 -15.41 -4.81
C PHE A 132 -9.76 -14.72 -5.66
N SER A 133 -10.06 -14.58 -6.94
CA SER A 133 -9.21 -13.94 -7.94
C SER A 133 -7.88 -14.68 -8.18
N ASP A 134 -7.73 -15.20 -9.37
CA ASP A 134 -6.44 -15.66 -9.88
C ASP A 134 -5.70 -14.47 -10.50
N MET A 135 -5.06 -13.67 -9.65
CA MET A 135 -4.23 -12.54 -10.08
C MET A 135 -2.79 -12.96 -10.39
N THR A 136 -2.55 -14.25 -10.56
CA THR A 136 -1.22 -14.75 -10.87
C THR A 136 -0.85 -14.38 -12.31
N PRO A 137 0.15 -13.52 -12.58
CA PRO A 137 0.59 -13.27 -13.95
C PRO A 137 1.13 -14.57 -14.57
N MET A 138 0.73 -14.86 -15.79
CA MET A 138 1.24 -16.02 -16.51
C MET A 138 2.75 -15.88 -16.69
N GLY A 139 3.54 -16.67 -15.96
CA GLY A 139 4.97 -16.87 -16.19
C GLY A 139 5.95 -16.30 -15.18
N SER A 140 5.55 -15.61 -14.12
CA SER A 140 6.47 -15.12 -13.09
C SER A 140 6.51 -16.05 -11.88
N GLY A 141 7.63 -16.69 -11.63
CA GLY A 141 7.79 -17.66 -10.52
C GLY A 141 7.92 -17.03 -9.11
N ILE A 142 7.92 -15.70 -8.96
CA ILE A 142 8.08 -15.03 -7.67
C ILE A 142 7.30 -13.71 -7.71
N LEU A 143 6.13 -13.70 -7.10
CA LEU A 143 5.24 -12.54 -7.07
C LEU A 143 5.43 -11.76 -5.77
N TRP A 144 5.81 -10.48 -5.87
CA TRP A 144 5.95 -9.56 -4.75
C TRP A 144 4.79 -8.55 -4.68
N GLU A 145 3.65 -8.92 -5.21
CA GLU A 145 2.48 -8.07 -5.38
C GLU A 145 1.95 -7.56 -4.05
N THR A 146 1.73 -6.25 -3.95
CA THR A 146 1.30 -5.61 -2.71
C THR A 146 0.04 -4.77 -2.84
N GLY A 147 -0.19 -4.11 -3.96
CA GLY A 147 -1.24 -3.11 -4.10
C GLY A 147 -2.62 -3.65 -3.76
N MET A 148 -3.25 -3.07 -2.72
CA MET A 148 -4.63 -3.31 -2.30
C MET A 148 -5.17 -2.06 -1.62
N ALA A 149 -6.43 -1.70 -1.93
CA ALA A 149 -7.15 -0.61 -1.29
C ALA A 149 -8.67 -0.80 -1.46
N ILE A 150 -9.45 -0.09 -0.63
CA ILE A 150 -10.88 0.16 -0.87
C ILE A 150 -11.01 1.66 -1.13
N HIS A 151 -11.58 2.03 -2.28
CA HIS A 151 -11.76 3.42 -2.68
C HIS A 151 -12.97 3.57 -3.58
N ASP A 152 -13.80 4.60 -3.31
CA ASP A 152 -15.00 4.97 -4.09
C ASP A 152 -15.95 3.79 -4.41
N GLY A 153 -16.21 2.92 -3.41
CA GLY A 153 -17.11 1.79 -3.58
C GLY A 153 -16.55 0.61 -4.37
N TYR A 154 -15.23 0.58 -4.56
CA TYR A 154 -14.52 -0.51 -5.23
C TYR A 154 -13.44 -1.10 -4.34
N LEU A 155 -13.24 -2.39 -4.46
CA LEU A 155 -12.05 -3.10 -4.01
C LEU A 155 -11.01 -3.05 -5.15
N TRP A 156 -9.83 -2.53 -4.85
CA TRP A 156 -8.73 -2.36 -5.79
C TRP A 156 -7.60 -3.33 -5.45
N ALA A 157 -7.03 -3.93 -6.48
CA ALA A 157 -5.81 -4.71 -6.33
C ALA A 157 -4.92 -4.59 -7.57
N SER A 158 -3.63 -4.82 -7.38
CA SER A 158 -2.67 -4.83 -8.48
C SER A 158 -1.93 -6.17 -8.56
N ASN A 159 -1.43 -6.46 -9.74
CA ASN A 159 -0.37 -7.43 -9.96
C ASN A 159 0.82 -6.76 -10.65
N THR A 160 1.79 -7.52 -11.17
CA THR A 160 2.98 -6.97 -11.82
C THR A 160 2.68 -6.25 -13.15
N GLU A 161 1.52 -6.50 -13.76
CA GLU A 161 1.17 -6.09 -15.12
C GLU A 161 0.08 -5.02 -15.16
N ALA A 162 -0.81 -4.99 -14.15
CA ALA A 162 -2.02 -4.18 -14.19
C ALA A 162 -2.54 -3.79 -12.80
N VAL A 163 -3.43 -2.80 -12.77
CA VAL A 163 -4.30 -2.45 -11.64
C VAL A 163 -5.73 -2.77 -12.03
N TYR A 164 -6.41 -3.46 -11.13
CA TYR A 164 -7.76 -3.96 -11.27
C TYR A 164 -8.66 -3.41 -10.17
N ARG A 165 -9.98 -3.41 -10.42
CA ARG A 165 -10.97 -3.13 -9.39
C ARG A 165 -12.23 -3.98 -9.57
N TRP A 166 -12.93 -4.22 -8.48
CA TRP A 166 -14.25 -4.85 -8.41
C TRP A 166 -15.19 -3.90 -7.67
N PRO A 167 -16.46 -3.79 -8.05
CA PRO A 167 -17.47 -3.18 -7.17
C PRO A 167 -17.46 -3.90 -5.82
N MET A 168 -17.57 -3.13 -4.72
CA MET A 168 -17.68 -3.75 -3.39
C MET A 168 -18.92 -4.65 -3.34
N PRO A 169 -18.84 -5.81 -2.64
CA PRO A 169 -19.95 -6.74 -2.53
C PRO A 169 -21.21 -6.09 -1.94
N GLU A 170 -22.37 -6.44 -2.48
CA GLU A 170 -23.67 -5.98 -1.99
C GLU A 170 -24.45 -7.14 -1.34
N GLY A 171 -25.53 -6.82 -0.64
CA GLY A 171 -26.47 -7.81 -0.11
C GLY A 171 -25.90 -8.77 0.94
N GLY A 172 -24.78 -8.41 1.58
CA GLY A 172 -24.12 -9.25 2.58
C GLY A 172 -23.16 -10.29 2.03
N ALA A 173 -22.88 -10.30 0.71
CA ALA A 173 -21.82 -11.11 0.13
C ALA A 173 -20.44 -10.68 0.70
N LEU A 174 -19.50 -11.62 0.81
CA LEU A 174 -18.14 -11.35 1.27
C LEU A 174 -17.19 -11.11 0.08
N VAL A 175 -17.38 -11.84 -1.01
CA VAL A 175 -16.53 -11.81 -2.20
C VAL A 175 -17.24 -11.03 -3.32
N PRO A 176 -16.53 -10.14 -4.06
CA PRO A 176 -17.08 -9.50 -5.24
C PRO A 176 -17.49 -10.51 -6.32
N GLU A 177 -18.56 -10.21 -7.04
CA GLU A 177 -19.03 -11.03 -8.17
C GLU A 177 -18.35 -10.64 -9.49
N GLY A 178 -18.11 -11.63 -10.33
CA GLY A 178 -17.61 -11.45 -11.69
C GLY A 178 -16.13 -11.14 -11.82
N ASP A 179 -15.73 -10.86 -13.08
CA ASP A 179 -14.34 -10.53 -13.41
C ASP A 179 -14.02 -9.07 -13.04
N PRO A 180 -12.75 -8.76 -12.67
CA PRO A 180 -12.35 -7.39 -12.37
C PRO A 180 -12.34 -6.50 -13.61
N GLU A 181 -12.60 -5.21 -13.38
CA GLU A 181 -12.35 -4.18 -14.37
C GLU A 181 -10.85 -3.85 -14.42
N ILE A 182 -10.27 -3.79 -15.62
CA ILE A 182 -8.88 -3.34 -15.81
C ILE A 182 -8.86 -1.81 -15.86
N VAL A 183 -8.25 -1.19 -14.87
CA VAL A 183 -8.11 0.27 -14.80
C VAL A 183 -6.85 0.73 -15.53
N VAL A 184 -5.71 0.13 -15.23
CA VAL A 184 -4.42 0.44 -15.85
C VAL A 184 -3.71 -0.85 -16.21
N SER A 185 -3.06 -0.88 -17.38
CA SER A 185 -2.23 -2.01 -17.82
C SER A 185 -0.97 -1.55 -18.54
N GLY A 186 -0.18 -2.49 -19.07
CA GLY A 186 1.00 -2.20 -19.87
C GLY A 186 2.19 -1.70 -19.07
N PHE A 187 2.26 -2.04 -17.77
CA PHE A 187 3.49 -1.88 -17.00
C PHE A 187 4.60 -2.77 -17.58
N PRO A 188 5.87 -2.33 -17.49
CA PRO A 188 6.96 -3.11 -18.05
C PRO A 188 7.17 -4.41 -17.29
N GLU A 189 7.45 -5.48 -18.02
CA GLU A 189 7.86 -6.75 -17.42
C GLU A 189 9.20 -6.56 -16.70
N GLN A 190 9.28 -6.98 -15.45
CA GLN A 190 10.48 -6.92 -14.63
C GLN A 190 10.49 -8.04 -13.59
N ARG A 191 11.69 -8.42 -13.13
CA ARG A 191 11.87 -9.49 -12.12
C ARG A 191 12.26 -8.97 -10.74
N SER A 192 12.71 -7.72 -10.64
CA SER A 192 13.06 -7.05 -9.40
C SER A 192 12.14 -5.87 -9.19
N HIS A 193 11.71 -5.65 -7.96
CA HIS A 193 10.84 -4.53 -7.56
C HIS A 193 9.57 -4.43 -8.43
N ASP A 194 9.01 -5.59 -8.75
CA ASP A 194 7.86 -5.76 -9.64
C ASP A 194 6.51 -5.38 -9.01
N SER A 195 6.48 -5.14 -7.71
CA SER A 195 5.31 -4.70 -6.95
C SER A 195 4.73 -3.39 -7.50
N LYS A 196 3.41 -3.34 -7.67
CA LYS A 196 2.66 -2.16 -8.08
C LYS A 196 1.79 -1.69 -6.92
N SER A 197 2.44 -1.20 -5.84
CA SER A 197 1.72 -0.60 -4.72
C SER A 197 0.93 0.62 -5.17
N ILE A 198 -0.26 0.82 -4.59
CA ILE A 198 -1.23 1.84 -5.01
C ILE A 198 -1.72 2.67 -3.83
N THR A 199 -2.07 3.92 -4.10
CA THR A 199 -2.87 4.80 -3.23
C THR A 199 -3.65 5.81 -4.06
N PHE A 200 -4.53 6.59 -3.42
CA PHE A 200 -5.42 7.55 -4.07
C PHE A 200 -5.29 8.92 -3.40
N ASP A 201 -5.51 9.97 -4.17
CA ASP A 201 -5.67 11.32 -3.62
C ASP A 201 -7.15 11.72 -3.47
N ASP A 202 -7.37 12.89 -2.89
CA ASP A 202 -8.70 13.48 -2.68
C ASP A 202 -9.32 14.05 -3.98
N ASN A 203 -8.59 14.00 -5.12
CA ASN A 203 -8.99 14.56 -6.41
C ASN A 203 -9.35 13.49 -7.44
N GLY A 204 -9.45 12.23 -7.02
CA GLY A 204 -9.81 11.09 -7.86
C GLY A 204 -8.66 10.61 -8.75
N PHE A 205 -7.43 10.75 -8.31
CA PHE A 205 -6.27 10.16 -8.97
C PHE A 205 -5.77 8.93 -8.21
N LEU A 206 -5.34 7.96 -8.99
CA LEU A 206 -4.63 6.75 -8.57
C LEU A 206 -3.13 6.95 -8.78
N TYR A 207 -2.32 6.63 -7.78
CA TYR A 207 -0.86 6.60 -7.85
C TYR A 207 -0.35 5.17 -7.79
N VAL A 208 0.57 4.83 -8.68
CA VAL A 208 1.11 3.47 -8.83
C VAL A 208 2.64 3.51 -8.82
N ASN A 209 3.26 2.73 -7.94
CA ASN A 209 4.71 2.51 -7.97
C ASN A 209 5.11 1.62 -9.16
N VAL A 210 6.15 2.00 -9.85
CA VAL A 210 6.86 1.14 -10.81
C VAL A 210 8.34 1.14 -10.44
N GLY A 211 8.76 0.12 -9.68
CA GLY A 211 10.13 0.04 -9.19
C GLY A 211 11.17 -0.16 -10.28
N SER A 212 12.44 0.00 -9.94
CA SER A 212 13.55 -0.21 -10.88
C SER A 212 13.79 -1.70 -11.16
N PRO A 213 14.15 -2.10 -12.38
CA PRO A 213 14.47 -3.49 -12.69
C PRO A 213 15.87 -3.91 -12.18
N SER A 214 16.64 -2.99 -11.62
CA SER A 214 18.00 -3.23 -11.13
C SER A 214 18.29 -2.55 -9.80
N ASN A 215 19.45 -2.87 -9.20
CA ASN A 215 19.89 -2.28 -7.93
C ASN A 215 20.34 -0.82 -8.07
N ALA A 216 21.17 -0.52 -9.08
CA ALA A 216 21.84 0.77 -9.22
C ALA A 216 22.13 1.15 -10.70
N CYS A 217 21.33 0.64 -11.65
CA CYS A 217 21.48 0.92 -13.10
C CYS A 217 22.91 0.74 -13.63
N GLN A 218 23.62 -0.30 -13.15
CA GLN A 218 24.99 -0.61 -13.57
C GLN A 218 25.01 -1.16 -15.00
N GLU A 219 26.10 -0.96 -15.73
CA GLU A 219 26.39 -1.59 -17.03
C GLU A 219 26.34 -3.13 -16.92
N SER A 220 26.96 -3.68 -15.86
CA SER A 220 26.89 -5.09 -15.49
C SER A 220 26.20 -5.20 -14.11
N PRO A 221 24.94 -5.63 -14.06
CA PRO A 221 24.17 -5.64 -12.81
C PRO A 221 24.82 -6.46 -11.70
N ARG A 222 24.86 -5.88 -10.50
CA ARG A 222 25.43 -6.47 -9.27
C ARG A 222 26.87 -7.01 -9.43
N THR A 223 27.67 -6.37 -10.32
CA THR A 223 29.08 -6.71 -10.53
C THR A 223 29.95 -5.72 -9.78
N PRO A 224 30.92 -6.19 -8.96
CA PRO A 224 31.83 -5.30 -8.24
C PRO A 224 32.59 -4.34 -9.17
N GLY A 225 32.61 -3.06 -8.82
CA GLY A 225 33.31 -2.02 -9.59
C GLY A 225 32.68 -1.66 -10.92
N SER A 226 31.51 -2.24 -11.28
CA SER A 226 30.84 -1.88 -12.54
C SER A 226 30.26 -0.47 -12.47
N PRO A 227 30.57 0.41 -13.45
CA PRO A 227 30.00 1.76 -13.49
C PRO A 227 28.51 1.74 -13.78
N GLY A 228 27.84 2.85 -13.48
CA GLY A 228 26.46 3.10 -13.83
C GLY A 228 26.31 3.60 -15.27
N LEU A 229 25.12 3.35 -15.83
CA LEU A 229 24.73 3.95 -17.11
C LEU A 229 24.29 5.41 -16.88
N ASP A 230 24.90 6.35 -17.62
CA ASP A 230 24.57 7.78 -17.55
C ASP A 230 24.34 8.35 -18.95
N PRO A 231 23.11 8.73 -19.33
CA PRO A 231 21.88 8.65 -18.54
C PRO A 231 21.40 7.20 -18.33
N CYS A 232 20.74 6.96 -17.19
CA CYS A 232 20.14 5.65 -16.91
C CYS A 232 18.86 5.44 -17.73
N PRO A 233 18.81 4.48 -18.67
CA PRO A 233 17.62 4.27 -19.52
C PRO A 233 16.42 3.71 -18.78
N GLN A 234 16.62 3.17 -17.56
CA GLN A 234 15.54 2.62 -16.74
C GLN A 234 14.57 3.71 -16.26
N LEU A 235 15.04 4.96 -16.12
CA LEU A 235 14.21 6.09 -15.65
C LEU A 235 13.07 6.46 -16.62
N GLU A 236 13.11 6.00 -17.85
CA GLU A 236 12.04 6.28 -18.82
C GLU A 236 10.71 5.64 -18.42
N ARG A 237 10.75 4.37 -17.94
CA ARG A 237 9.55 3.58 -17.65
C ARG A 237 9.54 2.90 -16.28
N HIS A 238 10.57 3.11 -15.46
CA HIS A 238 10.75 2.50 -14.15
C HIS A 238 11.25 3.51 -13.13
N ALA A 239 11.43 3.07 -11.91
CA ALA A 239 12.03 3.85 -10.83
C ALA A 239 11.28 5.16 -10.56
N GLY A 240 9.95 5.07 -10.43
CA GLY A 240 9.12 6.23 -10.17
C GLY A 240 7.67 5.91 -9.82
N ILE A 241 6.90 6.96 -9.72
CA ILE A 241 5.46 6.91 -9.48
C ILE A 241 4.71 7.42 -10.71
N TRP A 242 3.69 6.68 -11.12
CA TRP A 242 2.76 7.07 -12.19
C TRP A 242 1.41 7.42 -11.63
N ARG A 243 0.78 8.47 -12.19
CA ARG A 243 -0.55 8.94 -11.82
C ARG A 243 -1.55 8.72 -12.94
N PHE A 244 -2.74 8.25 -12.59
CA PHE A 244 -3.85 7.92 -13.48
C PHE A 244 -5.16 8.48 -12.93
N ARG A 245 -6.21 8.53 -13.77
CA ARG A 245 -7.57 8.78 -13.30
C ARG A 245 -8.14 7.51 -12.67
N ALA A 246 -8.68 7.59 -11.45
CA ALA A 246 -9.32 6.44 -10.79
C ALA A 246 -10.66 6.06 -11.42
N ASP A 247 -11.35 7.01 -12.04
CA ASP A 247 -12.67 6.84 -12.65
C ASP A 247 -12.62 6.32 -14.10
N SER A 248 -11.44 6.13 -14.69
CA SER A 248 -11.28 5.79 -16.11
C SER A 248 -10.70 4.40 -16.29
N LEU A 249 -11.33 3.58 -17.15
CA LEU A 249 -10.89 2.22 -17.44
C LEU A 249 -9.99 2.14 -18.67
N GLY A 250 -9.21 1.06 -18.77
CA GLY A 250 -8.41 0.73 -19.95
C GLY A 250 -7.25 1.69 -20.21
N GLN A 251 -6.77 2.38 -19.19
CA GLN A 251 -5.58 3.23 -19.27
C GLN A 251 -4.32 2.37 -19.43
N THR A 252 -3.24 2.98 -19.93
CA THR A 252 -1.93 2.33 -20.02
C THR A 252 -0.88 3.16 -19.31
N GLN A 253 0.22 2.52 -18.89
CA GLN A 253 1.33 3.26 -18.27
C GLN A 253 1.81 4.43 -19.14
N GLN A 254 1.89 4.24 -20.45
CA GLN A 254 2.32 5.29 -21.38
C GLN A 254 1.35 6.48 -21.46
N GLY A 255 0.07 6.24 -21.20
CA GLY A 255 -0.96 7.30 -21.18
C GLY A 255 -1.08 7.99 -19.82
N GLY A 256 -0.42 7.47 -18.78
CA GLY A 256 -0.38 8.08 -17.45
C GLY A 256 0.64 9.21 -17.33
N THR A 257 0.53 9.99 -16.27
CA THR A 257 1.55 11.00 -15.92
C THR A 257 2.69 10.32 -15.16
N HIS A 258 3.93 10.48 -15.62
CA HIS A 258 5.12 10.14 -14.83
C HIS A 258 5.25 11.21 -13.74
N TYR A 259 4.63 10.94 -12.57
CA TYR A 259 4.43 11.91 -11.50
C TYR A 259 5.73 12.26 -10.77
N ALA A 260 6.56 11.24 -10.49
CA ALA A 260 7.86 11.41 -9.87
C ALA A 260 8.83 10.34 -10.38
N THR A 261 10.12 10.68 -10.46
CA THR A 261 11.22 9.83 -10.96
C THR A 261 12.34 9.69 -9.94
N GLY A 262 13.36 8.90 -10.26
CA GLY A 262 14.53 8.74 -9.39
C GLY A 262 14.25 7.98 -8.10
N ILE A 263 13.20 7.14 -8.08
CA ILE A 263 12.76 6.39 -6.90
C ILE A 263 12.95 4.90 -7.15
N ARG A 264 13.94 4.29 -6.48
CA ARG A 264 14.35 2.90 -6.73
C ARG A 264 13.21 1.90 -6.61
N ASN A 265 12.50 1.92 -5.50
CA ASN A 265 11.35 1.05 -5.22
C ASN A 265 10.55 1.56 -4.04
N VAL A 266 9.23 1.47 -4.16
CA VAL A 266 8.28 1.83 -3.12
C VAL A 266 7.31 0.67 -2.90
N VAL A 267 7.15 0.26 -1.65
CA VAL A 267 6.09 -0.68 -1.25
C VAL A 267 5.07 0.03 -0.35
N GLY A 268 5.54 0.78 0.64
CA GLY A 268 4.70 1.65 1.46
C GLY A 268 4.50 3.02 0.80
N LEU A 269 3.25 3.41 0.52
CA LEU A 269 2.89 4.74 0.05
C LEU A 269 1.48 5.10 0.54
N ASP A 270 1.27 6.37 0.81
CA ASP A 270 -0.04 6.87 1.23
C ASP A 270 -0.19 8.36 0.91
N TRP A 271 -1.43 8.81 0.75
CA TRP A 271 -1.78 10.20 0.57
C TRP A 271 -2.08 10.85 1.92
N ASN A 272 -1.38 11.91 2.24
CA ASN A 272 -1.68 12.72 3.41
C ASN A 272 -2.63 13.86 3.00
N THR A 273 -3.90 13.75 3.39
CA THR A 273 -4.94 14.73 3.06
C THR A 273 -4.65 16.10 3.68
N GLU A 274 -4.09 16.16 4.90
CA GLU A 274 -3.74 17.42 5.57
C GLU A 274 -2.62 18.14 4.82
N ALA A 275 -1.59 17.41 4.41
CA ALA A 275 -0.49 17.95 3.60
C ALA A 275 -0.87 18.20 2.14
N GLY A 276 -1.98 17.63 1.65
CA GLY A 276 -2.35 17.61 0.24
C GLY A 276 -1.24 17.03 -0.63
N ALA A 277 -0.56 15.95 -0.19
CA ALA A 277 0.63 15.42 -0.84
C ALA A 277 0.74 13.90 -0.71
N LEU A 278 1.37 13.28 -1.71
CA LEU A 278 1.76 11.89 -1.71
C LEU A 278 3.05 11.71 -0.90
N PHE A 279 3.04 10.76 0.02
CA PHE A 279 4.24 10.29 0.71
C PHE A 279 4.55 8.85 0.30
N VAL A 280 5.83 8.55 0.14
CA VAL A 280 6.30 7.22 -0.23
C VAL A 280 7.52 6.83 0.59
N MET A 281 7.67 5.53 0.82
CA MET A 281 8.82 4.95 1.50
C MET A 281 9.73 4.31 0.47
N GLN A 282 10.85 4.97 0.13
CA GLN A 282 11.84 4.43 -0.79
C GLN A 282 12.76 3.44 -0.11
N HIS A 283 12.91 2.26 -0.71
CA HIS A 283 13.92 1.28 -0.32
C HIS A 283 15.31 1.70 -0.84
N GLY A 284 16.26 1.80 0.05
CA GLY A 284 17.67 2.03 -0.28
C GLY A 284 18.26 0.95 -1.20
N ARG A 285 19.35 1.26 -1.88
CA ARG A 285 20.08 0.29 -2.70
C ARG A 285 20.77 -0.76 -1.83
N ASP A 286 21.08 -1.91 -2.42
CA ASP A 286 21.74 -3.02 -1.74
C ASP A 286 23.26 -3.04 -1.97
N GLN A 287 24.00 -3.72 -1.06
CA GLN A 287 25.32 -4.28 -1.32
C GLN A 287 26.44 -3.24 -1.56
N LEU A 288 26.48 -2.14 -0.82
CA LEU A 288 27.57 -1.15 -0.94
C LEU A 288 28.94 -1.81 -0.76
N ARG A 289 29.17 -2.53 0.35
CA ARG A 289 30.43 -3.22 0.63
C ARG A 289 30.78 -4.30 -0.39
N THR A 290 29.80 -5.09 -0.81
CA THR A 290 30.05 -6.20 -1.74
C THR A 290 30.45 -5.70 -3.13
N LEU A 291 29.84 -4.60 -3.58
CA LEU A 291 30.09 -4.02 -4.90
C LEU A 291 31.26 -3.04 -4.91
N TRP A 292 31.54 -2.39 -3.78
CA TRP A 292 32.58 -1.37 -3.65
C TRP A 292 33.40 -1.59 -2.36
N PRO A 293 34.16 -2.70 -2.27
CA PRO A 293 34.83 -3.14 -1.05
C PRO A 293 35.91 -2.19 -0.55
N ASP A 294 36.47 -1.36 -1.41
CA ASP A 294 37.54 -0.39 -1.05
C ASP A 294 36.94 0.94 -0.51
N LEU A 295 35.64 1.17 -0.69
CA LEU A 295 34.98 2.41 -0.29
C LEU A 295 34.13 2.26 0.98
N TYR A 296 33.60 1.08 1.26
CA TYR A 296 32.67 0.88 2.37
C TYR A 296 33.12 -0.27 3.29
N THR A 297 32.99 -0.05 4.57
CA THR A 297 33.11 -1.10 5.60
C THR A 297 31.82 -1.96 5.63
N GLN A 298 31.88 -3.05 6.38
CA GLN A 298 30.72 -3.93 6.58
C GLN A 298 29.63 -3.22 7.40
N GLU A 299 30.04 -2.43 8.38
CA GLU A 299 29.19 -1.65 9.26
C GLU A 299 28.46 -0.56 8.47
N GLU A 300 29.19 0.21 7.66
CA GLU A 300 28.58 1.22 6.77
C GLU A 300 27.59 0.58 5.81
N SER A 301 27.94 -0.55 5.17
CA SER A 301 27.05 -1.25 4.26
C SER A 301 25.81 -1.83 4.95
N ALA A 302 25.82 -2.05 6.26
CA ALA A 302 24.67 -2.48 7.03
C ALA A 302 23.74 -1.31 7.42
N GLU A 303 24.26 -0.08 7.53
CA GLU A 303 23.50 1.10 7.93
C GLU A 303 23.08 1.99 6.75
N LEU A 304 23.74 1.83 5.59
CA LEU A 304 23.55 2.68 4.40
C LEU A 304 23.12 1.88 3.17
N PRO A 305 22.40 2.56 2.26
CA PRO A 305 21.80 3.90 2.39
C PRO A 305 20.59 3.87 3.34
N ALA A 306 20.11 5.05 3.71
CA ALA A 306 18.87 5.20 4.43
C ALA A 306 17.68 4.61 3.64
N GLU A 307 16.65 4.16 4.39
CA GLU A 307 15.30 4.07 3.89
C GLU A 307 14.68 5.47 3.98
N GLU A 308 14.11 5.98 2.89
CA GLU A 308 13.72 7.39 2.78
C GLU A 308 12.20 7.55 2.77
N MET A 309 11.66 8.41 3.65
CA MET A 309 10.30 8.94 3.49
C MET A 309 10.38 10.19 2.61
N LEU A 310 9.76 10.14 1.45
CA LEU A 310 9.75 11.24 0.48
C LEU A 310 8.35 11.85 0.42
N ARG A 311 8.26 13.19 0.48
CA ARG A 311 7.06 13.95 0.15
C ARG A 311 7.13 14.35 -1.31
N LEU A 312 6.26 13.82 -2.14
CA LEU A 312 6.31 14.00 -3.59
C LEU A 312 5.38 15.10 -4.08
N SER A 313 5.85 15.78 -5.12
CA SER A 313 5.06 16.65 -6.00
C SER A 313 5.25 16.23 -7.44
N GLU A 314 4.38 16.68 -8.34
CA GLU A 314 4.55 16.40 -9.77
C GLU A 314 5.87 16.96 -10.30
N GLY A 315 6.64 16.12 -11.00
CA GLY A 315 7.96 16.43 -11.52
C GLY A 315 9.12 16.23 -10.52
N ALA A 316 8.85 15.73 -9.30
CA ALA A 316 9.92 15.45 -8.33
C ALA A 316 10.88 14.36 -8.83
N ASP A 317 12.17 14.53 -8.52
CA ASP A 317 13.22 13.55 -8.77
C ASP A 317 13.99 13.27 -7.46
N ALA A 318 13.96 12.01 -7.02
CA ALA A 318 14.63 11.59 -5.78
C ALA A 318 16.09 11.16 -5.99
N GLY A 319 16.58 11.15 -7.23
CA GLY A 319 18.01 11.04 -7.57
C GLY A 319 18.55 9.63 -7.79
N TRP A 320 17.76 8.55 -7.57
CA TRP A 320 18.21 7.22 -7.98
C TRP A 320 18.35 7.15 -9.52
N PRO A 321 19.36 6.50 -10.07
CA PRO A 321 20.42 5.70 -9.44
C PRO A 321 21.66 6.51 -9.05
N TYR A 322 21.71 7.80 -9.35
CA TYR A 322 22.89 8.64 -9.27
C TYR A 322 23.33 8.95 -7.85
N CYS A 323 22.36 9.02 -6.93
CA CYS A 323 22.55 9.44 -5.55
C CYS A 323 21.83 8.50 -4.56
N TYR A 324 22.30 8.54 -3.33
CA TYR A 324 21.59 7.95 -2.20
C TYR A 324 21.70 8.87 -0.97
N TYR A 325 20.76 8.75 -0.03
CA TYR A 325 20.81 9.52 1.20
C TYR A 325 21.65 8.81 2.27
N ASP A 326 22.68 9.50 2.75
CA ASP A 326 23.48 9.07 3.87
C ASP A 326 22.93 9.69 5.16
N ARG A 327 22.27 8.87 5.97
CA ARG A 327 21.64 9.28 7.23
C ARG A 327 22.66 9.76 8.27
N GLN A 328 23.89 9.25 8.24
CA GLN A 328 24.91 9.63 9.21
C GLN A 328 25.50 11.02 8.91
N GLN A 329 25.50 11.39 7.62
CA GLN A 329 25.94 12.71 7.15
C GLN A 329 24.78 13.68 6.91
N GLU A 330 23.54 13.21 7.03
CA GLU A 330 22.30 13.99 6.80
C GLU A 330 22.27 14.68 5.42
N LYS A 331 22.73 13.99 4.38
CA LYS A 331 22.77 14.53 3.01
C LYS A 331 22.73 13.44 1.94
N LYS A 332 22.31 13.81 0.74
CA LYS A 332 22.51 12.96 -0.44
C LYS A 332 23.94 13.02 -0.91
N VAL A 333 24.51 11.84 -1.21
CA VAL A 333 25.87 11.70 -1.75
C VAL A 333 25.84 10.96 -3.08
N LEU A 334 26.82 11.23 -3.92
CA LEU A 334 27.01 10.60 -5.22
C LEU A 334 27.24 9.10 -5.03
N ALA A 335 26.51 8.27 -5.77
CA ALA A 335 26.66 6.83 -5.71
C ALA A 335 27.98 6.38 -6.36
N PRO A 336 28.61 5.31 -5.85
CA PRO A 336 29.92 4.88 -6.32
C PRO A 336 29.94 4.47 -7.80
N GLU A 337 28.83 3.98 -8.34
CA GLU A 337 28.67 3.69 -9.76
C GLU A 337 28.85 4.94 -10.67
N TYR A 338 28.71 6.11 -10.09
CA TYR A 338 28.78 7.43 -10.78
C TYR A 338 29.96 8.26 -10.29
N GLY A 339 30.97 7.61 -9.67
CA GLY A 339 32.22 8.21 -9.25
C GLY A 339 32.24 8.77 -7.83
N GLY A 340 31.22 8.54 -7.03
CA GLY A 340 31.17 8.95 -5.63
C GLY A 340 32.04 8.04 -4.73
N GLU A 341 32.58 8.63 -3.66
CA GLU A 341 33.40 7.94 -2.64
C GLU A 341 32.73 8.02 -1.25
N GLY A 342 31.40 8.16 -1.21
CA GLY A 342 30.63 8.22 0.03
C GLY A 342 30.59 9.58 0.72
N GLN A 343 31.21 10.62 0.17
CA GLN A 343 31.28 11.97 0.78
C GLN A 343 30.77 13.07 -0.16
N GLU A 344 30.94 12.88 -1.45
CA GLU A 344 30.70 13.88 -2.45
C GLU A 344 29.19 14.08 -2.70
N VAL A 345 28.76 15.35 -2.68
CA VAL A 345 27.37 15.72 -3.02
C VAL A 345 27.22 15.82 -4.53
N GLY A 346 28.12 16.55 -5.23
CA GLY A 346 28.06 16.74 -6.66
C GLY A 346 26.64 17.15 -7.14
N ARG A 347 26.13 16.44 -8.16
CA ARG A 347 24.78 16.64 -8.70
C ARG A 347 23.64 16.30 -7.74
N CYS A 348 23.94 15.67 -6.60
CA CYS A 348 22.93 15.24 -5.64
C CYS A 348 22.21 16.40 -4.95
N SER A 349 22.79 17.58 -4.97
CA SER A 349 22.13 18.82 -4.49
C SER A 349 20.90 19.25 -5.32
N GLU A 350 20.70 18.67 -6.51
CA GLU A 350 19.57 18.97 -7.39
C GLU A 350 18.35 18.08 -7.13
N PHE A 351 18.52 17.01 -6.37
CA PHE A 351 17.49 16.00 -6.13
C PHE A 351 16.76 16.22 -4.79
N LEU A 352 15.53 15.70 -4.72
CA LEU A 352 14.68 15.79 -3.55
C LEU A 352 15.31 15.08 -2.34
N ASP A 353 15.49 15.77 -1.23
CA ASP A 353 15.84 15.16 0.06
C ASP A 353 14.65 14.49 0.73
N PRO A 354 14.86 13.45 1.54
CA PRO A 354 13.81 12.86 2.35
C PRO A 354 13.32 13.82 3.44
N VAL A 355 12.04 13.70 3.80
CA VAL A 355 11.47 14.41 4.95
C VAL A 355 11.72 13.68 6.27
N ALA A 356 11.98 12.35 6.20
CA ALA A 356 12.48 11.54 7.30
C ALA A 356 13.34 10.39 6.73
N ALA A 357 14.37 9.98 7.48
CA ALA A 357 15.30 8.94 7.07
C ALA A 357 15.47 7.90 8.17
N PHE A 358 15.40 6.62 7.78
CA PHE A 358 15.46 5.47 8.67
C PHE A 358 16.74 4.66 8.41
N PRO A 359 17.17 3.81 9.35
CA PRO A 359 18.34 2.96 9.13
C PRO A 359 18.22 2.09 7.89
N GLY A 360 19.34 1.82 7.26
CA GLY A 360 19.41 1.03 6.03
C GLY A 360 18.86 -0.39 6.21
N HIS A 361 18.22 -0.89 5.15
CA HIS A 361 17.77 -2.28 5.02
C HIS A 361 16.68 -2.71 6.00
N TRP A 362 15.93 -1.77 6.54
CA TRP A 362 14.72 -2.06 7.32
C TRP A 362 13.53 -2.46 6.45
N ALA A 363 13.56 -2.13 5.16
CA ALA A 363 12.55 -2.45 4.14
C ALA A 363 11.14 -1.96 4.54
N PRO A 364 10.83 -0.68 4.36
CA PRO A 364 9.54 -0.09 4.71
C PRO A 364 8.46 -0.50 3.71
N ASN A 365 7.65 -1.49 4.06
CA ASN A 365 6.67 -2.10 3.16
C ASN A 365 5.22 -1.62 3.38
N GLY A 366 4.92 -0.95 4.48
CA GLY A 366 3.63 -0.33 4.74
C GLY A 366 3.80 1.11 5.20
N LEU A 367 2.94 2.00 4.73
CA LEU A 367 2.78 3.37 5.20
C LEU A 367 1.29 3.64 5.36
N LEU A 368 0.91 4.25 6.49
CA LEU A 368 -0.45 4.66 6.78
C LEU A 368 -0.45 5.97 7.57
N PHE A 369 -1.10 7.00 7.04
CA PHE A 369 -1.45 8.18 7.83
C PHE A 369 -2.71 7.92 8.64
N TYR A 370 -2.59 8.01 9.96
CA TYR A 370 -3.68 7.69 10.86
C TYR A 370 -4.68 8.85 10.97
N THR A 371 -5.88 8.65 10.45
CA THR A 371 -6.97 9.64 10.46
C THR A 371 -8.10 9.28 11.43
N GLY A 372 -7.95 8.15 12.17
CA GLY A 372 -8.95 7.67 13.12
C GLY A 372 -9.00 8.50 14.41
N GLU A 373 -10.07 8.29 15.16
CA GLU A 373 -10.30 8.95 16.46
C GLU A 373 -10.15 8.01 17.66
N HIS A 374 -9.89 6.72 17.40
CA HIS A 374 -9.79 5.70 18.44
C HIS A 374 -8.50 5.80 19.27
N PHE A 375 -7.40 6.14 18.61
CA PHE A 375 -6.11 6.35 19.30
C PHE A 375 -6.03 7.76 19.92
N PRO A 376 -5.18 7.96 20.93
CA PRO A 376 -4.92 9.28 21.49
C PRO A 376 -4.60 10.33 20.42
N GLU A 377 -4.98 11.59 20.68
CA GLU A 377 -4.87 12.71 19.74
C GLU A 377 -3.48 12.85 19.10
N ARG A 378 -2.41 12.53 19.84
CA ARG A 378 -1.02 12.58 19.32
C ARG A 378 -0.77 11.70 18.09
N TYR A 379 -1.60 10.65 17.87
CA TYR A 379 -1.45 9.76 16.72
C TYR A 379 -2.17 10.26 15.47
N ARG A 380 -3.11 11.19 15.61
CA ARG A 380 -3.90 11.70 14.48
C ARG A 380 -3.03 12.50 13.52
N GLY A 381 -3.15 12.24 12.23
CA GLY A 381 -2.35 12.84 11.18
C GLY A 381 -0.92 12.30 11.09
N GLY A 382 -0.44 11.53 12.08
CA GLY A 382 0.89 10.94 12.06
C GLY A 382 0.99 9.69 11.19
N ALA A 383 2.20 9.28 10.89
CA ALA A 383 2.52 8.19 9.98
C ALA A 383 2.95 6.92 10.71
N PHE A 384 2.24 5.81 10.50
CA PHE A 384 2.71 4.47 10.83
C PHE A 384 3.47 3.87 9.66
N VAL A 385 4.64 3.26 9.92
CA VAL A 385 5.47 2.59 8.92
C VAL A 385 5.77 1.17 9.36
N ALA A 386 5.38 0.18 8.55
CA ALA A 386 5.71 -1.23 8.78
C ALA A 386 7.05 -1.57 8.11
N PHE A 387 8.06 -1.90 8.92
CA PHE A 387 9.38 -2.30 8.49
C PHE A 387 9.49 -3.83 8.45
N HIS A 388 9.54 -4.35 7.24
CA HIS A 388 9.54 -5.80 6.97
C HIS A 388 10.88 -6.49 7.30
N GLY A 389 11.97 -5.73 7.41
CA GLY A 389 13.32 -6.24 7.51
C GLY A 389 13.83 -6.87 6.21
N SER A 390 15.11 -6.94 6.04
CA SER A 390 15.74 -7.53 4.86
C SER A 390 16.85 -8.53 5.24
N TRP A 391 17.62 -8.98 4.24
CA TRP A 391 18.77 -9.86 4.40
C TRP A 391 20.11 -9.10 4.32
N ASN A 392 20.06 -7.82 3.99
CA ASN A 392 21.21 -7.10 3.42
C ASN A 392 22.14 -6.51 4.46
N ARG A 393 21.79 -6.65 5.75
CA ARG A 393 22.67 -6.26 6.86
C ARG A 393 23.75 -7.31 7.17
N ALA A 394 23.59 -8.53 6.67
CA ALA A 394 24.53 -9.63 6.94
C ALA A 394 25.99 -9.26 6.60
N PRO A 395 26.98 -9.67 7.45
CA PRO A 395 26.86 -10.56 8.62
C PRO A 395 26.36 -9.90 9.91
N GLN A 396 26.08 -8.58 9.91
CA GLN A 396 25.47 -7.92 11.06
C GLN A 396 24.04 -8.44 11.28
N PRO A 397 23.52 -8.43 12.52
CA PRO A 397 22.14 -8.79 12.80
C PRO A 397 21.16 -8.01 11.93
N GLN A 398 20.09 -8.68 11.52
CA GLN A 398 19.02 -8.04 10.76
C GLN A 398 18.23 -7.11 11.66
N GLN A 399 17.63 -6.07 11.09
CA GLN A 399 16.84 -5.06 11.78
C GLN A 399 15.59 -4.69 10.94
N GLY A 400 14.76 -3.80 11.45
CA GLY A 400 13.40 -3.57 11.03
C GLY A 400 12.49 -4.46 11.86
N TYR A 401 11.62 -5.24 11.24
CA TYR A 401 10.68 -6.19 11.86
C TYR A 401 9.81 -5.53 12.93
N LYS A 402 9.38 -4.31 12.71
CA LYS A 402 8.61 -3.48 13.62
C LYS A 402 7.69 -2.52 12.89
N VAL A 403 6.76 -1.93 13.62
CA VAL A 403 6.00 -0.77 13.17
C VAL A 403 6.48 0.45 13.95
N THR A 404 6.83 1.51 13.25
CA THR A 404 7.17 2.80 13.85
C THR A 404 6.04 3.79 13.68
N PHE A 405 6.05 4.82 14.50
CA PHE A 405 5.20 5.99 14.38
C PHE A 405 6.08 7.25 14.26
N THR A 406 5.69 8.16 13.37
CA THR A 406 6.29 9.49 13.23
C THR A 406 5.20 10.52 13.41
N LEU A 407 5.39 11.42 14.37
CA LEU A 407 4.47 12.54 14.60
C LEU A 407 4.51 13.49 13.39
N PHE A 408 3.34 13.98 12.99
CA PHE A 408 3.20 14.99 11.95
C PHE A 408 2.46 16.22 12.52
N GLU A 409 2.92 17.40 12.13
CA GLU A 409 2.26 18.68 12.39
C GLU A 409 2.30 19.50 11.09
N ASP A 410 1.19 20.11 10.72
CA ASP A 410 1.07 20.88 9.48
C ASP A 410 1.55 20.09 8.23
N GLY A 411 1.25 18.79 8.19
CA GLY A 411 1.63 17.88 7.08
C GLY A 411 3.15 17.66 6.93
N ARG A 412 3.92 17.76 8.02
CA ARG A 412 5.37 17.50 8.06
C ARG A 412 5.75 16.66 9.27
N PRO A 413 6.73 15.77 9.15
CA PRO A 413 7.24 15.02 10.29
C PRO A 413 7.90 15.95 11.31
N VAL A 414 7.67 15.69 12.60
CA VAL A 414 8.24 16.41 13.74
C VAL A 414 9.02 15.45 14.63
N GLY A 415 10.30 15.75 14.82
CA GLY A 415 11.20 14.90 15.61
C GLY A 415 11.53 13.57 14.94
N ASP A 416 12.11 12.65 15.72
CA ASP A 416 12.46 11.32 15.28
C ASP A 416 11.23 10.37 15.34
N TYR A 417 11.31 9.26 14.61
CA TYR A 417 10.32 8.18 14.73
C TYR A 417 10.43 7.48 16.10
N GLU A 418 9.34 6.96 16.60
CA GLU A 418 9.27 6.06 17.74
C GLU A 418 8.87 4.65 17.34
N THR A 419 9.32 3.63 18.07
CA THR A 419 8.83 2.26 17.89
C THR A 419 7.43 2.16 18.50
N PHE A 420 6.43 1.83 17.65
CA PHE A 420 5.04 1.63 18.08
C PHE A 420 4.73 0.16 18.38
N ALA A 421 5.11 -0.77 17.49
CA ALA A 421 4.96 -2.19 17.73
C ALA A 421 6.26 -2.92 17.40
N ASP A 422 6.70 -3.81 18.30
CA ASP A 422 7.93 -4.60 18.18
C ASP A 422 7.70 -6.06 18.58
N GLY A 423 8.74 -6.89 18.54
CA GLY A 423 8.65 -8.29 18.94
C GLY A 423 8.22 -9.24 17.83
N PHE A 424 7.89 -8.76 16.64
CA PHE A 424 7.45 -9.60 15.51
C PHE A 424 8.44 -10.71 15.17
N ALA A 425 9.74 -10.46 15.26
CA ALA A 425 10.74 -11.45 14.93
C ALA A 425 10.79 -12.64 15.91
N GLY A 426 10.29 -12.47 17.15
CA GLY A 426 10.33 -13.51 18.20
C GLY A 426 11.74 -13.82 18.74
N VAL A 427 12.77 -13.19 18.18
CA VAL A 427 14.19 -13.35 18.60
C VAL A 427 14.91 -12.01 18.54
N ASP A 428 15.89 -11.82 19.45
CA ASP A 428 16.77 -10.66 19.47
C ASP A 428 18.15 -11.09 20.00
N PRO A 429 19.28 -10.87 19.28
CA PRO A 429 19.34 -10.31 17.92
C PRO A 429 18.75 -11.25 16.87
N ILE A 430 18.41 -10.71 15.67
CA ILE A 430 17.89 -11.48 14.53
C ILE A 430 19.06 -11.89 13.63
N PRO A 431 19.55 -13.15 13.67
CA PRO A 431 20.77 -13.53 12.94
C PRO A 431 20.57 -13.50 11.42
N THR A 432 19.46 -14.04 10.93
CA THR A 432 19.08 -14.02 9.53
C THR A 432 17.59 -13.76 9.36
N ARG A 433 17.15 -13.38 8.16
CA ARG A 433 15.73 -13.14 7.87
C ARG A 433 14.82 -14.35 8.12
N SER A 434 15.38 -15.57 8.04
CA SER A 434 14.62 -16.82 8.24
C SER A 434 14.41 -17.15 9.72
N ASP A 435 15.12 -16.49 10.62
CA ASP A 435 14.95 -16.66 12.06
C ASP A 435 13.79 -15.81 12.61
N ALA A 436 13.32 -14.85 11.84
CA ALA A 436 12.17 -14.04 12.21
C ALA A 436 10.86 -14.84 12.13
N GLU A 437 10.11 -14.85 13.23
CA GLU A 437 8.82 -15.55 13.30
C GLU A 437 7.76 -14.89 12.45
N TYR A 438 7.64 -13.56 12.54
CA TYR A 438 6.73 -12.71 11.76
C TYR A 438 7.49 -11.52 11.17
N ARG A 439 6.92 -10.96 10.09
CA ARG A 439 7.48 -9.81 9.37
C ARG A 439 6.34 -8.89 8.97
N PRO A 440 6.12 -7.76 9.68
CA PRO A 440 5.03 -6.85 9.39
C PRO A 440 5.17 -6.26 7.98
N ILE A 441 4.04 -6.10 7.27
CA ILE A 441 4.08 -5.67 5.87
C ILE A 441 2.98 -4.68 5.51
N GLY A 442 1.70 -5.03 5.68
CA GLY A 442 0.56 -4.18 5.37
C GLY A 442 -0.01 -3.52 6.61
N LEU A 443 -0.48 -2.30 6.45
CA LEU A 443 -1.19 -1.52 7.44
C LEU A 443 -2.54 -1.09 6.88
N ALA A 444 -3.59 -1.16 7.70
CA ALA A 444 -4.89 -0.59 7.37
C ALA A 444 -5.56 -0.02 8.62
N MET A 445 -6.41 0.97 8.43
CA MET A 445 -7.30 1.47 9.48
C MET A 445 -8.64 0.78 9.38
N GLY A 446 -9.17 0.33 10.50
CA GLY A 446 -10.52 -0.21 10.61
C GLY A 446 -11.59 0.88 10.72
N PRO A 447 -12.88 0.51 10.61
CA PRO A 447 -13.98 1.47 10.58
C PRO A 447 -14.15 2.26 11.88
N ASN A 448 -13.66 1.77 13.02
CA ASN A 448 -13.70 2.47 14.30
C ASN A 448 -12.35 3.09 14.69
N GLY A 449 -11.37 3.12 13.76
CA GLY A 449 -10.04 3.68 13.98
C GLY A 449 -9.02 2.69 14.56
N GLU A 450 -9.28 1.40 14.54
CA GLU A 450 -8.29 0.37 14.89
C GLU A 450 -7.18 0.30 13.84
N LEU A 451 -5.97 -0.09 14.25
CA LEU A 451 -4.87 -0.36 13.34
C LEU A 451 -4.76 -1.87 13.09
N TYR A 452 -4.80 -2.27 11.83
CA TYR A 452 -4.54 -3.64 11.41
C TYR A 452 -3.13 -3.77 10.85
N ILE A 453 -2.45 -4.84 11.24
CA ILE A 453 -1.07 -5.15 10.81
C ILE A 453 -1.07 -6.56 10.25
N SER A 454 -0.62 -6.75 8.99
CA SER A 454 -0.47 -8.08 8.39
C SER A 454 0.98 -8.55 8.42
N ASP A 455 1.16 -9.88 8.49
CA ASP A 455 2.45 -10.57 8.44
C ASP A 455 2.65 -11.36 7.16
N SER A 456 3.85 -11.29 6.60
CA SER A 456 4.20 -11.95 5.34
C SER A 456 4.81 -13.36 5.46
N GLN A 457 5.06 -13.84 6.68
CA GLN A 457 5.66 -15.15 6.90
C GLN A 457 4.62 -16.26 7.07
N LYS A 458 3.70 -16.07 8.02
CA LYS A 458 2.66 -17.02 8.38
C LYS A 458 1.26 -16.51 8.05
N GLY A 459 1.11 -15.18 7.86
CA GLY A 459 -0.15 -14.54 7.55
C GLY A 459 -1.00 -14.27 8.79
N ARG A 460 -0.36 -13.98 9.92
CA ARG A 460 -1.03 -13.45 11.09
C ARG A 460 -1.51 -12.04 10.82
N ILE A 461 -2.69 -11.69 11.32
CA ILE A 461 -3.22 -10.34 11.30
C ILE A 461 -3.55 -9.94 12.73
N TRP A 462 -2.93 -8.84 13.17
CA TRP A 462 -3.24 -8.19 14.44
C TRP A 462 -4.21 -7.05 14.20
N ARG A 463 -5.18 -6.92 15.12
CA ARG A 463 -6.02 -5.73 15.29
C ARG A 463 -5.58 -5.04 16.55
N VAL A 464 -5.00 -3.86 16.45
CA VAL A 464 -4.51 -3.06 17.58
C VAL A 464 -5.54 -2.00 17.93
N VAL A 465 -5.84 -1.89 19.21
CA VAL A 465 -6.82 -0.96 19.78
C VAL A 465 -6.22 -0.21 20.96
N TYR A 466 -6.77 0.96 21.25
CA TYR A 466 -6.45 1.71 22.46
C TYR A 466 -7.58 1.52 23.48
N THR A 467 -7.24 1.02 24.65
CA THR A 467 -8.19 0.76 25.75
C THR A 467 -8.09 1.79 26.88
N GLY A 468 -7.17 2.74 26.77
CA GLY A 468 -6.81 3.65 27.84
C GLY A 468 -5.79 3.01 28.80
N ASN A 469 -5.21 3.82 29.64
CA ASN A 469 -4.35 3.30 30.71
C ASN A 469 -5.24 2.59 31.73
N SER A 470 -4.94 1.33 32.04
CA SER A 470 -5.47 0.69 33.23
C SER A 470 -4.99 1.48 34.44
N GLU A 471 -5.88 2.21 35.12
CA GLU A 471 -5.60 2.80 36.42
C GLU A 471 -5.23 1.74 37.47
#